data_0c7b0c5b23b9f37c977d9184cff6700a
#
_entry.id   0c7b0c5b23b9f37c977d9184cff6700a
#
_cell.length_a   1.000
_cell.length_b   1.000
_cell.length_c   1.000
_cell.angle_alpha   90.00
_cell.angle_beta   90.00
_cell.angle_gamma   90.00
#
_symmetry.space_group_name_H-M   'P 1'
#
loop_
_entity.id
_entity.type
_entity.pdbx_description
1 polymer ?
#
loop_
_entity_poly.entity_id
_entity_poly.type
_entity_poly.pdbx_seq_one_letter_code
_entity_poly.pdbx_strand_id
1 'polypeptide(L)'
;MERRQLGTTGMEVPAIGMGTWRSFDTGDDRGPIVDEALASGIDLFDSSPMYGRSEETLAKALEGRRDRVKIATKIWTEDAGEGSRQAERALALYGTVDIYQVHNLVNSPAQLALLERLKAEGRVRAIGATHYREAAFGDLADLMRTGRLDMVQVPYNPLRREAEKVLLPLAEELGLGVLVMSPLQDGILDRRPTQQQLRELAVETWPEAVLKWIASDPRVCTVLTATKTPGRPAANARAGEPPMFNPEQRELVGRICAAG
;
A
#
# COMPACT_ATOMS: atom_id res chain seq x y z
N MET A 1 -15.50 -4.70 -4.38
CA MET A 1 -14.02 -4.56 -4.28
C MET A 1 -13.36 -5.59 -5.18
N GLU A 2 -12.59 -5.15 -6.19
CA GLU A 2 -11.80 -6.03 -7.04
C GLU A 2 -10.67 -6.70 -6.25
N ARG A 3 -10.37 -7.97 -6.57
CA ARG A 3 -9.28 -8.74 -5.97
C ARG A 3 -8.20 -8.96 -7.01
N ARG A 4 -6.93 -8.86 -6.63
CA ARG A 4 -5.78 -8.94 -7.52
C ARG A 4 -4.69 -9.85 -6.95
N GLN A 5 -3.98 -10.53 -7.81
CA GLN A 5 -2.81 -11.31 -7.40
C GLN A 5 -1.66 -10.36 -7.01
N LEU A 6 -1.01 -10.62 -5.89
CA LEU A 6 0.21 -9.92 -5.50
C LEU A 6 1.40 -10.55 -6.23
N GLY A 7 1.68 -10.06 -7.43
CA GLY A 7 2.72 -10.65 -8.28
C GLY A 7 2.50 -12.15 -8.48
N THR A 8 3.57 -12.92 -8.35
CA THR A 8 3.57 -14.39 -8.49
C THR A 8 3.41 -15.15 -7.16
N THR A 9 3.08 -14.45 -6.06
CA THR A 9 3.02 -15.05 -4.72
C THR A 9 1.85 -16.00 -4.47
N GLY A 10 0.84 -16.01 -5.34
CA GLY A 10 -0.44 -16.69 -5.11
C GLY A 10 -1.33 -16.04 -4.05
N MET A 11 -0.95 -14.88 -3.52
CA MET A 11 -1.74 -14.12 -2.56
C MET A 11 -2.66 -13.14 -3.28
N GLU A 12 -3.96 -13.18 -2.98
CA GLU A 12 -4.91 -12.18 -3.44
C GLU A 12 -5.00 -11.02 -2.45
N VAL A 13 -5.01 -9.78 -2.98
CA VAL A 13 -5.15 -8.54 -2.21
C VAL A 13 -6.29 -7.69 -2.78
N PRO A 14 -6.94 -6.83 -1.98
CA PRO A 14 -7.96 -5.92 -2.47
C PRO A 14 -7.33 -4.78 -3.27
N ALA A 15 -8.03 -4.26 -4.27
CA ALA A 15 -7.55 -3.10 -5.05
C ALA A 15 -7.33 -1.84 -4.19
N ILE A 16 -8.04 -1.71 -3.08
CA ILE A 16 -7.83 -0.67 -2.05
C ILE A 16 -7.47 -1.34 -0.74
N GLY A 17 -6.33 -0.97 -0.16
CA GLY A 17 -5.86 -1.37 1.17
C GLY A 17 -5.86 -0.19 2.14
N MET A 18 -5.56 -0.47 3.40
CA MET A 18 -5.52 0.54 4.45
C MET A 18 -4.13 0.67 5.08
N GLY A 19 -3.51 1.85 4.93
CA GLY A 19 -2.30 2.23 5.64
C GLY A 19 -2.62 2.86 7.00
N THR A 20 -1.63 2.84 7.90
CA THR A 20 -1.77 3.37 9.27
C THR A 20 -1.02 4.68 9.51
N TRP A 21 -0.25 5.15 8.53
CA TRP A 21 0.53 6.38 8.64
C TRP A 21 -0.33 7.57 9.06
N ARG A 22 0.06 8.30 10.13
CA ARG A 22 -0.62 9.47 10.71
C ARG A 22 -2.08 9.23 11.16
N SER A 23 -2.56 8.00 11.15
CA SER A 23 -3.95 7.69 11.53
C SER A 23 -4.07 6.74 12.72
N PHE A 24 -3.04 5.92 12.97
CA PHE A 24 -3.04 4.93 14.06
C PHE A 24 -1.98 5.19 15.15
N ASP A 25 -1.16 6.23 15.05
CA ASP A 25 -0.27 6.65 16.14
C ASP A 25 -1.10 7.36 17.24
N THR A 26 -1.82 6.57 18.02
CA THR A 26 -2.77 7.05 19.03
C THR A 26 -3.08 5.97 20.07
N GLY A 27 -3.61 6.40 21.21
CA GLY A 27 -4.24 5.51 22.20
C GLY A 27 -5.72 5.27 21.97
N ASP A 28 -6.34 5.98 21.02
CA ASP A 28 -7.77 5.86 20.73
C ASP A 28 -8.10 4.48 20.14
N ASP A 29 -9.32 4.02 20.37
CA ASP A 29 -9.83 2.81 19.74
C ASP A 29 -10.00 3.01 18.21
N ARG A 30 -9.37 2.14 17.43
CA ARG A 30 -9.50 2.08 15.96
C ARG A 30 -10.32 0.89 15.49
N GLY A 31 -10.88 0.11 16.39
CA GLY A 31 -11.76 -1.02 16.08
C GLY A 31 -12.89 -0.64 15.10
N PRO A 32 -13.66 0.44 15.35
CA PRO A 32 -14.73 0.85 14.43
C PRO A 32 -14.26 1.17 13.01
N ILE A 33 -13.05 1.75 12.85
CA ILE A 33 -12.46 2.04 11.53
C ILE A 33 -12.06 0.75 10.82
N VAL A 34 -11.51 -0.21 11.56
CA VAL A 34 -11.16 -1.55 11.03
C VAL A 34 -12.41 -2.31 10.65
N ASP A 35 -13.47 -2.28 11.47
CA ASP A 35 -14.75 -2.93 11.15
C ASP A 35 -15.38 -2.36 9.87
N GLU A 36 -15.36 -1.05 9.70
CA GLU A 36 -15.84 -0.39 8.48
C GLU A 36 -14.99 -0.78 7.25
N ALA A 37 -13.67 -0.83 7.40
CA ALA A 37 -12.76 -1.26 6.34
C ALA A 37 -13.07 -2.70 5.89
N LEU A 38 -13.20 -3.63 6.84
CA LEU A 38 -13.55 -5.01 6.58
C LEU A 38 -14.94 -5.17 5.94
N ALA A 39 -15.94 -4.43 6.42
CA ALA A 39 -17.28 -4.42 5.84
C ALA A 39 -17.29 -3.92 4.39
N SER A 40 -16.31 -3.07 4.03
CA SER A 40 -16.13 -2.52 2.68
C SER A 40 -15.21 -3.36 1.78
N GLY A 41 -14.74 -4.53 2.26
CA GLY A 41 -13.87 -5.43 1.51
C GLY A 41 -12.38 -5.07 1.55
N ILE A 42 -11.96 -4.16 2.43
CA ILE A 42 -10.56 -3.83 2.70
C ILE A 42 -10.05 -4.80 3.76
N ASP A 43 -9.24 -5.78 3.35
CA ASP A 43 -8.65 -6.80 4.24
C ASP A 43 -7.12 -6.80 4.24
N LEU A 44 -6.47 -5.83 3.60
CA LEU A 44 -5.03 -5.59 3.67
C LEU A 44 -4.75 -4.32 4.46
N PHE A 45 -3.97 -4.46 5.55
CA PHE A 45 -3.54 -3.36 6.41
C PHE A 45 -2.01 -3.22 6.36
N ASP A 46 -1.51 -1.99 6.14
CA ASP A 46 -0.08 -1.69 6.07
C ASP A 46 0.35 -0.78 7.23
N SER A 47 1.39 -1.18 7.94
CA SER A 47 1.97 -0.45 9.06
C SER A 47 3.50 -0.37 8.97
N SER A 48 4.14 0.15 10.01
CA SER A 48 5.60 0.20 10.15
C SER A 48 5.99 0.56 11.59
N PRO A 49 7.10 0.04 12.13
CA PRO A 49 7.64 0.50 13.41
C PRO A 49 8.05 1.98 13.41
N MET A 50 8.27 2.59 12.23
CA MET A 50 8.51 4.01 12.06
C MET A 50 7.26 4.88 12.35
N TYR A 51 6.07 4.30 12.41
CA TYR A 51 4.81 5.03 12.55
C TYR A 51 4.34 5.16 14.00
N GLY A 52 5.29 5.31 14.94
CA GLY A 52 4.99 5.44 16.36
C GLY A 52 4.29 4.17 16.90
N ARG A 53 3.14 4.33 17.52
CA ARG A 53 2.35 3.25 18.13
C ARG A 53 1.43 2.53 17.14
N SER A 54 1.54 2.82 15.84
CA SER A 54 0.56 2.34 14.85
C SER A 54 0.45 0.82 14.77
N GLU A 55 1.55 0.07 14.96
CA GLU A 55 1.51 -1.41 14.95
C GLU A 55 0.73 -1.94 16.16
N GLU A 56 0.96 -1.40 17.35
CA GLU A 56 0.25 -1.78 18.57
C GLU A 56 -1.25 -1.44 18.49
N THR A 57 -1.54 -0.22 18.02
CA THR A 57 -2.92 0.25 17.84
C THR A 57 -3.67 -0.60 16.81
N LEU A 58 -3.01 -0.97 15.70
CA LEU A 58 -3.59 -1.86 14.70
C LEU A 58 -3.82 -3.26 15.27
N ALA A 59 -2.83 -3.83 15.96
CA ALA A 59 -2.96 -5.16 16.56
C ALA A 59 -4.14 -5.21 17.56
N LYS A 60 -4.29 -4.19 18.40
CA LYS A 60 -5.44 -4.07 19.30
C LYS A 60 -6.75 -3.96 18.53
N ALA A 61 -6.83 -3.16 17.49
CA ALA A 61 -8.03 -3.02 16.65
C ALA A 61 -8.38 -4.31 15.90
N LEU A 62 -7.42 -5.21 15.73
CA LEU A 62 -7.60 -6.52 15.07
C LEU A 62 -7.91 -7.67 16.05
N GLU A 63 -8.02 -7.43 17.34
CA GLU A 63 -8.42 -8.47 18.30
C GLU A 63 -9.74 -9.12 17.88
N GLY A 64 -9.74 -10.46 17.76
CA GLY A 64 -10.88 -11.25 17.26
C GLY A 64 -11.15 -11.15 15.74
N ARG A 65 -10.26 -10.47 14.97
CA ARG A 65 -10.40 -10.26 13.52
C ARG A 65 -9.15 -10.65 12.72
N ARG A 66 -8.07 -11.09 13.42
CA ARG A 66 -6.75 -11.29 12.79
C ARG A 66 -6.78 -12.29 11.63
N ASP A 67 -7.59 -13.32 11.72
CA ASP A 67 -7.79 -14.35 10.69
C ASP A 67 -8.47 -13.86 9.41
N ARG A 68 -9.10 -12.68 9.47
CA ARG A 68 -9.84 -12.07 8.36
C ARG A 68 -9.01 -11.09 7.54
N VAL A 69 -7.75 -10.84 7.94
CA VAL A 69 -6.91 -9.78 7.36
C VAL A 69 -5.54 -10.29 6.93
N LYS A 70 -4.95 -9.54 6.00
CA LYS A 70 -3.54 -9.61 5.64
C LYS A 70 -2.80 -8.41 6.24
N ILE A 71 -1.63 -8.67 6.80
CA ILE A 71 -0.78 -7.65 7.41
C ILE A 71 0.46 -7.43 6.56
N ALA A 72 0.66 -6.18 6.18
CA ALA A 72 1.92 -5.68 5.66
C ALA A 72 2.60 -4.82 6.73
N THR A 73 3.88 -5.08 7.01
CA THR A 73 4.70 -4.21 7.86
C THR A 73 6.14 -4.12 7.35
N LYS A 74 7.02 -3.45 8.11
CA LYS A 74 8.34 -3.08 7.63
C LYS A 74 9.41 -3.23 8.71
N ILE A 75 10.67 -3.38 8.29
CA ILE A 75 11.84 -3.19 9.15
C ILE A 75 12.46 -1.83 8.81
N TRP A 76 12.76 -1.03 9.83
CA TRP A 76 13.35 0.29 9.66
C TRP A 76 14.44 0.54 10.70
N THR A 77 15.66 0.12 10.40
CA THR A 77 16.87 0.33 11.23
C THR A 77 18.13 -0.03 10.46
N GLU A 78 19.23 0.68 10.73
CA GLU A 78 20.57 0.34 10.24
C GLU A 78 21.18 -0.85 11.04
N ASP A 79 20.76 -1.07 12.28
CA ASP A 79 21.27 -2.14 13.13
C ASP A 79 20.53 -3.47 12.87
N ALA A 80 21.29 -4.51 12.54
CA ALA A 80 20.73 -5.82 12.23
C ALA A 80 20.09 -6.50 13.48
N GLY A 81 20.63 -6.24 14.67
CA GLY A 81 20.07 -6.76 15.93
C GLY A 81 18.74 -6.10 16.25
N GLU A 82 18.62 -4.77 16.04
CA GLU A 82 17.34 -4.08 16.17
C GLU A 82 16.36 -4.52 15.09
N GLY A 83 16.82 -4.80 13.85
CA GLY A 83 15.97 -5.39 12.81
C GLY A 83 15.32 -6.69 13.26
N SER A 84 16.10 -7.58 13.89
CA SER A 84 15.58 -8.82 14.48
C SER A 84 14.56 -8.54 15.59
N ARG A 85 14.82 -7.56 16.48
CA ARG A 85 13.88 -7.18 17.53
C ARG A 85 12.58 -6.59 16.96
N GLN A 86 12.64 -5.76 15.90
CA GLN A 86 11.45 -5.27 15.21
C GLN A 86 10.64 -6.42 14.61
N ALA A 87 11.30 -7.38 13.98
CA ALA A 87 10.63 -8.55 13.41
C ALA A 87 9.93 -9.39 14.48
N GLU A 88 10.60 -9.68 15.60
CA GLU A 88 9.97 -10.43 16.69
C GLU A 88 8.81 -9.67 17.33
N ARG A 89 8.90 -8.34 17.49
CA ARG A 89 7.76 -7.54 17.96
C ARG A 89 6.56 -7.63 17.02
N ALA A 90 6.77 -7.48 15.71
CA ALA A 90 5.67 -7.59 14.73
C ALA A 90 5.05 -8.99 14.75
N LEU A 91 5.87 -10.04 14.85
CA LEU A 91 5.38 -11.42 14.95
C LEU A 91 4.67 -11.70 16.27
N ALA A 92 5.08 -11.08 17.38
CA ALA A 92 4.36 -11.16 18.65
C ALA A 92 2.97 -10.47 18.56
N LEU A 93 2.87 -9.34 17.83
CA LEU A 93 1.61 -8.63 17.65
C LEU A 93 0.65 -9.36 16.69
N TYR A 94 1.16 -9.96 15.62
CA TYR A 94 0.33 -10.45 14.52
C TYR A 94 0.34 -11.97 14.33
N GLY A 95 1.23 -12.71 15.00
CA GLY A 95 1.45 -14.14 14.80
C GLY A 95 2.27 -14.42 13.54
N THR A 96 1.72 -14.15 12.37
CA THR A 96 2.40 -14.19 11.06
C THR A 96 2.30 -12.84 10.38
N VAL A 97 3.23 -12.53 9.49
CA VAL A 97 3.19 -11.32 8.66
C VAL A 97 3.05 -11.73 7.20
N ASP A 98 2.02 -11.24 6.53
CA ASP A 98 1.75 -11.63 5.15
C ASP A 98 2.73 -10.98 4.18
N ILE A 99 3.07 -9.70 4.39
CA ILE A 99 4.01 -8.93 3.57
C ILE A 99 4.99 -8.20 4.48
N TYR A 100 6.27 -8.56 4.43
CA TYR A 100 7.29 -7.89 5.23
C TYR A 100 8.28 -7.16 4.33
N GLN A 101 8.51 -5.86 4.59
CA GLN A 101 9.23 -4.98 3.69
C GLN A 101 10.47 -4.38 4.35
N VAL A 102 11.53 -4.17 3.58
CA VAL A 102 12.64 -3.28 3.96
C VAL A 102 12.19 -1.84 3.72
N HIS A 103 12.11 -1.04 4.79
CA HIS A 103 11.61 0.34 4.74
C HIS A 103 12.70 1.29 4.28
N ASN A 104 12.45 2.03 3.21
CA ASN A 104 13.35 3.04 2.63
C ASN A 104 14.75 2.48 2.30
N LEU A 105 14.85 1.22 1.94
CA LEU A 105 16.09 0.51 1.61
C LEU A 105 17.15 0.51 2.73
N VAL A 106 16.75 0.80 3.98
CA VAL A 106 17.67 0.91 5.12
C VAL A 106 18.29 -0.45 5.42
N ASN A 107 19.62 -0.55 5.30
CA ASN A 107 20.40 -1.77 5.49
C ASN A 107 19.81 -2.99 4.75
N SER A 108 19.42 -2.82 3.49
CA SER A 108 18.76 -3.86 2.69
C SER A 108 19.47 -5.22 2.71
N PRO A 109 20.81 -5.32 2.66
CA PRO A 109 21.46 -6.64 2.65
C PRO A 109 21.17 -7.47 3.91
N ALA A 110 21.28 -6.86 5.09
CA ALA A 110 21.05 -7.56 6.36
C ALA A 110 19.56 -7.82 6.59
N GLN A 111 18.73 -6.83 6.32
CA GLN A 111 17.28 -6.96 6.54
C GLN A 111 16.65 -7.99 5.60
N LEU A 112 17.05 -8.04 4.32
CA LEU A 112 16.57 -9.07 3.40
C LEU A 112 17.00 -10.47 3.82
N ALA A 113 18.26 -10.66 4.29
CA ALA A 113 18.70 -11.95 4.78
C ALA A 113 17.86 -12.43 5.99
N LEU A 114 17.46 -11.51 6.87
CA LEU A 114 16.52 -11.80 7.97
C LEU A 114 15.14 -12.19 7.43
N LEU A 115 14.58 -11.42 6.51
CA LEU A 115 13.24 -11.68 5.96
C LEU A 115 13.19 -12.99 5.17
N GLU A 116 14.24 -13.33 4.40
CA GLU A 116 14.36 -14.62 3.69
C GLU A 116 14.34 -15.80 4.65
N ARG A 117 15.05 -15.71 5.79
CA ARG A 117 15.00 -16.72 6.82
C ARG A 117 13.61 -16.87 7.41
N LEU A 118 12.95 -15.76 7.79
CA LEU A 118 11.58 -15.78 8.31
C LEU A 118 10.57 -16.33 7.31
N LYS A 119 10.76 -16.07 6.02
CA LYS A 119 9.94 -16.64 4.95
C LYS A 119 10.17 -18.15 4.84
N ALA A 120 11.41 -18.62 4.90
CA ALA A 120 11.73 -20.04 4.90
C ALA A 120 11.15 -20.77 6.13
N GLU A 121 11.04 -20.08 7.26
CA GLU A 121 10.38 -20.58 8.49
C GLU A 121 8.85 -20.54 8.42
N GLY A 122 8.26 -19.98 7.34
CA GLY A 122 6.81 -19.83 7.19
C GLY A 122 6.18 -18.72 8.05
N ARG A 123 6.99 -17.86 8.68
CA ARG A 123 6.55 -16.75 9.54
C ARG A 123 6.21 -15.49 8.72
N VAL A 124 6.75 -15.39 7.52
CA VAL A 124 6.49 -14.33 6.53
C VAL A 124 6.10 -14.99 5.21
N ARG A 125 5.10 -14.46 4.50
CA ARG A 125 4.62 -15.04 3.25
C ARG A 125 5.22 -14.38 2.01
N ALA A 126 5.40 -13.06 2.03
CA ALA A 126 5.98 -12.30 0.93
C ALA A 126 6.97 -11.25 1.46
N ILE A 127 8.08 -11.06 0.71
CA ILE A 127 9.14 -10.10 1.03
C ILE A 127 9.05 -8.92 0.07
N GLY A 128 9.18 -7.71 0.59
CA GLY A 128 9.17 -6.51 -0.21
C GLY A 128 10.22 -5.48 0.18
N ALA A 129 10.26 -4.42 -0.62
CA ALA A 129 11.00 -3.21 -0.32
C ALA A 129 10.19 -1.97 -0.71
N THR A 130 10.46 -0.86 -0.05
CA THR A 130 9.77 0.39 -0.30
C THR A 130 10.71 1.58 -0.25
N HIS A 131 10.45 2.59 -1.06
CA HIS A 131 11.06 3.91 -0.90
C HIS A 131 10.11 5.01 -1.38
N TYR A 132 10.00 6.08 -0.57
CA TYR A 132 9.06 7.19 -0.88
C TYR A 132 9.66 8.27 -1.78
N ARG A 133 10.99 8.31 -1.95
CA ARG A 133 11.69 9.32 -2.77
C ARG A 133 12.01 8.77 -4.15
N GLU A 134 11.71 9.53 -5.19
CA GLU A 134 12.02 9.20 -6.58
C GLU A 134 13.53 9.08 -6.85
N ALA A 135 14.35 9.87 -6.13
CA ALA A 135 15.81 9.78 -6.22
C ALA A 135 16.37 8.40 -5.87
N ALA A 136 15.63 7.57 -5.13
CA ALA A 136 16.02 6.20 -4.79
C ALA A 136 15.43 5.13 -5.73
N PHE A 137 14.74 5.53 -6.80
CA PHE A 137 14.11 4.56 -7.72
C PHE A 137 15.14 3.74 -8.49
N GLY A 138 16.35 4.29 -8.74
CA GLY A 138 17.46 3.53 -9.30
C GLY A 138 17.89 2.39 -8.37
N ASP A 139 18.18 2.71 -7.11
CA ASP A 139 18.59 1.70 -6.11
C ASP A 139 17.48 0.65 -5.87
N LEU A 140 16.20 1.09 -5.86
CA LEU A 140 15.08 0.16 -5.74
C LEU A 140 14.97 -0.76 -6.97
N ALA A 141 15.15 -0.22 -8.18
CA ALA A 141 15.15 -1.02 -9.41
C ALA A 141 16.29 -2.04 -9.44
N ASP A 142 17.48 -1.67 -8.96
CA ASP A 142 18.60 -2.60 -8.85
C ASP A 142 18.29 -3.72 -7.84
N LEU A 143 17.68 -3.38 -6.72
CA LEU A 143 17.22 -4.38 -5.75
C LEU A 143 16.14 -5.31 -6.34
N MET A 144 15.20 -4.79 -7.12
CA MET A 144 14.19 -5.61 -7.82
C MET A 144 14.84 -6.65 -8.74
N ARG A 145 15.88 -6.27 -9.49
CA ARG A 145 16.60 -7.18 -10.41
C ARG A 145 17.36 -8.31 -9.70
N THR A 146 17.59 -8.21 -8.39
CA THR A 146 18.25 -9.30 -7.64
C THR A 146 17.41 -10.58 -7.54
N GLY A 147 16.10 -10.53 -7.83
CA GLY A 147 15.19 -11.65 -7.68
C GLY A 147 14.85 -12.02 -6.23
N ARG A 148 15.20 -11.15 -5.27
CA ARG A 148 14.99 -11.39 -3.82
C ARG A 148 13.65 -10.87 -3.31
N LEU A 149 12.91 -10.11 -4.11
CA LEU A 149 11.64 -9.49 -3.74
C LEU A 149 10.45 -10.20 -4.37
N ASP A 150 9.34 -10.25 -3.67
CA ASP A 150 8.02 -10.66 -4.18
C ASP A 150 7.18 -9.44 -4.58
N MET A 151 7.46 -8.27 -3.99
CA MET A 151 6.70 -7.05 -4.24
C MET A 151 7.49 -5.78 -3.93
N VAL A 152 6.99 -4.66 -4.43
CA VAL A 152 7.50 -3.31 -4.09
C VAL A 152 6.36 -2.38 -3.67
N GLN A 153 6.67 -1.41 -2.80
CA GLN A 153 5.75 -0.35 -2.43
C GLN A 153 6.33 1.00 -2.83
N VAL A 154 5.61 1.74 -3.68
CA VAL A 154 6.10 2.98 -4.30
C VAL A 154 5.04 4.08 -4.27
N PRO A 155 5.44 5.36 -4.24
CA PRO A 155 4.51 6.47 -4.43
C PRO A 155 4.08 6.55 -5.90
N TYR A 156 2.78 6.73 -6.12
CA TYR A 156 2.22 6.89 -7.45
C TYR A 156 0.85 7.57 -7.38
N ASN A 157 0.68 8.62 -8.15
CA ASN A 157 -0.59 9.31 -8.34
C ASN A 157 -0.55 10.14 -9.64
N PRO A 158 -1.66 10.74 -10.11
CA PRO A 158 -1.69 11.50 -11.37
C PRO A 158 -0.72 12.68 -11.46
N LEU A 159 -0.25 13.25 -10.32
CA LEU A 159 0.78 14.31 -10.27
C LEU A 159 2.18 13.76 -10.09
N ARG A 160 2.33 12.49 -9.72
CA ARG A 160 3.60 11.84 -9.40
C ARG A 160 3.72 10.51 -10.13
N ARG A 161 4.19 10.60 -11.39
CA ARG A 161 4.17 9.48 -12.35
C ARG A 161 5.54 8.86 -12.63
N GLU A 162 6.58 9.21 -11.87
CA GLU A 162 7.95 8.70 -12.11
C GLU A 162 8.04 7.16 -12.05
N ALA A 163 7.21 6.51 -11.21
CA ALA A 163 7.16 5.05 -11.14
C ALA A 163 6.77 4.38 -12.48
N GLU A 164 6.00 5.07 -13.34
CA GLU A 164 5.60 4.56 -14.67
C GLU A 164 6.78 4.37 -15.63
N LYS A 165 7.87 5.11 -15.42
CA LYS A 165 9.02 5.11 -16.34
C LYS A 165 9.89 3.88 -16.17
N VAL A 166 10.06 3.40 -14.93
CA VAL A 166 10.99 2.31 -14.61
C VAL A 166 10.35 1.25 -13.72
N LEU A 167 9.78 1.62 -12.56
CA LEU A 167 9.43 0.64 -11.53
C LEU A 167 8.22 -0.21 -11.90
N LEU A 168 7.16 0.39 -12.47
CA LEU A 168 5.97 -0.36 -12.86
C LEU A 168 6.25 -1.32 -14.02
N PRO A 169 6.93 -0.92 -15.12
CA PRO A 169 7.33 -1.86 -16.17
C PRO A 169 8.25 -2.99 -15.66
N LEU A 170 9.22 -2.66 -14.81
CA LEU A 170 10.14 -3.64 -14.25
C LEU A 170 9.41 -4.62 -13.30
N ALA A 171 8.46 -4.14 -12.51
CA ALA A 171 7.66 -5.02 -11.66
C ALA A 171 6.82 -6.00 -12.49
N GLU A 172 6.22 -5.54 -13.59
CA GLU A 172 5.49 -6.39 -14.54
C GLU A 172 6.41 -7.44 -15.19
N GLU A 173 7.58 -7.04 -15.68
CA GLU A 173 8.59 -7.92 -16.27
C GLU A 173 9.04 -9.02 -15.30
N LEU A 174 9.27 -8.66 -14.04
CA LEU A 174 9.76 -9.55 -13.00
C LEU A 174 8.64 -10.32 -12.25
N GLY A 175 7.38 -10.06 -12.56
CA GLY A 175 6.24 -10.67 -11.87
C GLY A 175 6.09 -10.25 -10.41
N LEU A 176 6.56 -9.05 -10.04
CA LEU A 176 6.48 -8.51 -8.68
C LEU A 176 5.11 -7.83 -8.44
N GLY A 177 4.59 -7.98 -7.22
CA GLY A 177 3.43 -7.22 -6.78
C GLY A 177 3.77 -5.73 -6.58
N VAL A 178 2.80 -4.84 -6.85
CA VAL A 178 2.97 -3.41 -6.60
C VAL A 178 1.90 -2.90 -5.64
N LEU A 179 2.34 -2.36 -4.50
CA LEU A 179 1.53 -1.56 -3.60
C LEU A 179 1.82 -0.08 -3.84
N VAL A 180 0.78 0.73 -3.91
CA VAL A 180 0.93 2.19 -4.07
C VAL A 180 0.69 2.90 -2.75
N MET A 181 1.67 3.70 -2.32
CA MET A 181 1.56 4.60 -1.18
C MET A 181 1.37 6.05 -1.62
N SER A 182 0.97 6.92 -0.69
CA SER A 182 0.81 8.36 -0.91
C SER A 182 -0.14 8.76 -2.04
N PRO A 183 -1.26 8.04 -2.25
CA PRO A 183 -2.12 8.24 -3.42
C PRO A 183 -2.76 9.63 -3.48
N LEU A 184 -2.99 10.25 -2.33
CA LEU A 184 -3.71 11.53 -2.19
C LEU A 184 -2.80 12.68 -1.71
N GLN A 185 -1.48 12.58 -1.95
CA GLN A 185 -0.49 13.60 -1.59
C GLN A 185 -0.19 14.55 -2.78
N ASP A 186 0.84 15.37 -2.60
CA ASP A 186 1.40 16.26 -3.63
C ASP A 186 0.42 17.35 -4.10
N GLY A 187 -0.52 17.77 -3.25
CA GLY A 187 -1.50 18.81 -3.57
C GLY A 187 -2.63 18.34 -4.52
N ILE A 188 -2.75 17.03 -4.76
CA ILE A 188 -3.78 16.51 -5.68
C ILE A 188 -5.20 16.80 -5.23
N LEU A 189 -5.42 16.92 -3.91
CA LEU A 189 -6.72 17.26 -3.34
C LEU A 189 -7.09 18.74 -3.47
N ASP A 190 -6.16 19.59 -3.93
CA ASP A 190 -6.43 21.00 -4.22
C ASP A 190 -7.08 21.21 -5.59
N ARG A 191 -7.06 20.17 -6.45
CA ARG A 191 -7.75 20.20 -7.75
C ARG A 191 -9.26 20.23 -7.55
N ARG A 192 -9.95 20.96 -8.45
CA ARG A 192 -11.39 21.21 -8.34
C ARG A 192 -12.10 20.78 -9.64
N PRO A 193 -12.34 19.47 -9.85
CA PRO A 193 -13.11 19.03 -10.99
C PRO A 193 -14.55 19.58 -10.93
N THR A 194 -15.15 19.83 -12.09
CA THR A 194 -16.55 20.18 -12.18
C THR A 194 -17.44 18.97 -11.89
N GLN A 195 -18.71 19.21 -11.53
CA GLN A 195 -19.67 18.14 -11.35
C GLN A 195 -19.92 17.34 -12.64
N GLN A 196 -19.77 17.97 -13.80
CA GLN A 196 -19.86 17.28 -15.09
C GLN A 196 -18.69 16.29 -15.26
N GLN A 197 -17.45 16.71 -14.96
CA GLN A 197 -16.29 15.83 -15.03
C GLN A 197 -16.40 14.63 -14.08
N LEU A 198 -16.92 14.82 -12.86
CA LEU A 198 -17.17 13.70 -11.93
C LEU A 198 -18.22 12.73 -12.47
N ARG A 199 -19.28 13.24 -13.12
CA ARG A 199 -20.28 12.37 -13.78
C ARG A 199 -19.70 11.62 -14.98
N GLU A 200 -18.85 12.24 -15.78
CA GLU A 200 -18.14 11.59 -16.91
C GLU A 200 -17.21 10.47 -16.42
N LEU A 201 -16.62 10.66 -15.24
CA LEU A 201 -15.81 9.64 -14.55
C LEU A 201 -16.65 8.58 -13.82
N ALA A 202 -17.97 8.77 -13.72
CA ALA A 202 -18.88 7.91 -12.95
C ALA A 202 -18.41 7.71 -11.47
N VAL A 203 -17.99 8.80 -10.83
CA VAL A 203 -17.58 8.83 -9.42
C VAL A 203 -18.29 9.95 -8.66
N GLU A 204 -18.38 9.82 -7.34
CA GLU A 204 -19.03 10.80 -6.48
C GLU A 204 -18.08 11.94 -6.07
N THR A 205 -16.79 11.62 -5.90
CA THR A 205 -15.82 12.55 -5.33
C THR A 205 -14.48 12.55 -6.07
N TRP A 206 -13.76 13.66 -5.96
CA TRP A 206 -12.41 13.75 -6.52
C TRP A 206 -11.41 12.77 -5.89
N PRO A 207 -11.35 12.58 -4.56
CA PRO A 207 -10.51 11.53 -3.99
C PRO A 207 -10.80 10.14 -4.55
N GLU A 208 -12.07 9.80 -4.76
CA GLU A 208 -12.45 8.53 -5.39
C GLU A 208 -11.93 8.42 -6.82
N ALA A 209 -12.05 9.50 -7.63
CA ALA A 209 -11.50 9.53 -8.99
C ALA A 209 -9.99 9.28 -9.01
N VAL A 210 -9.24 9.92 -8.10
CA VAL A 210 -7.79 9.76 -8.00
C VAL A 210 -7.42 8.33 -7.61
N LEU A 211 -8.06 7.78 -6.58
CA LEU A 211 -7.81 6.39 -6.15
C LEU A 211 -8.15 5.39 -7.25
N LYS A 212 -9.29 5.58 -7.94
CA LYS A 212 -9.69 4.74 -9.07
C LYS A 212 -8.73 4.87 -10.25
N TRP A 213 -8.23 6.07 -10.53
CA TRP A 213 -7.20 6.28 -11.56
C TRP A 213 -5.96 5.42 -11.32
N ILE A 214 -5.48 5.39 -10.07
CA ILE A 214 -4.31 4.57 -9.69
C ILE A 214 -4.66 3.08 -9.78
N ALA A 215 -5.80 2.69 -9.22
CA ALA A 215 -6.29 1.31 -9.26
C ALA A 215 -6.58 0.83 -10.69
N SER A 216 -6.78 1.73 -11.65
CA SER A 216 -6.99 1.38 -13.07
C SER A 216 -5.71 1.06 -13.83
N ASP A 217 -4.53 1.20 -13.21
CA ASP A 217 -3.29 0.68 -13.79
C ASP A 217 -3.20 -0.82 -13.49
N PRO A 218 -3.18 -1.70 -14.52
CA PRO A 218 -3.22 -3.15 -14.29
C PRO A 218 -1.98 -3.70 -13.57
N ARG A 219 -0.89 -2.93 -13.51
CA ARG A 219 0.34 -3.28 -12.79
C ARG A 219 0.24 -3.02 -11.29
N VAL A 220 -0.74 -2.23 -10.84
CA VAL A 220 -0.97 -1.92 -9.42
C VAL A 220 -1.86 -2.99 -8.79
N CYS A 221 -1.38 -3.64 -7.73
CA CYS A 221 -2.16 -4.63 -6.99
C CYS A 221 -3.08 -3.98 -5.97
N THR A 222 -2.56 -3.01 -5.20
CA THR A 222 -3.31 -2.35 -4.12
C THR A 222 -2.92 -0.88 -3.99
N VAL A 223 -3.90 -0.01 -3.76
CA VAL A 223 -3.70 1.40 -3.39
C VAL A 223 -3.93 1.55 -1.89
N LEU A 224 -2.90 1.96 -1.15
CA LEU A 224 -2.96 2.12 0.30
C LEU A 224 -3.49 3.50 0.69
N THR A 225 -4.63 3.54 1.37
CA THR A 225 -5.23 4.76 1.92
C THR A 225 -5.12 4.77 3.43
N ALA A 226 -4.86 5.92 4.06
CA ALA A 226 -4.80 6.04 5.51
C ALA A 226 -5.90 6.99 6.01
N THR A 227 -6.68 6.56 6.99
CA THR A 227 -7.74 7.38 7.58
C THR A 227 -8.04 7.00 9.02
N LYS A 228 -8.51 7.98 9.79
CA LYS A 228 -9.07 7.83 11.14
C LYS A 228 -10.52 8.31 11.21
N THR A 229 -11.10 8.70 10.08
CA THR A 229 -12.43 9.33 10.01
C THR A 229 -13.46 8.29 9.58
N PRO A 230 -14.52 8.06 10.37
CA PRO A 230 -15.65 7.22 9.98
C PRO A 230 -16.25 7.63 8.63
N GLY A 231 -16.73 6.67 7.85
CA GLY A 231 -17.25 6.84 6.49
C GLY A 231 -16.16 6.89 5.41
N ARG A 232 -14.90 7.14 5.77
CA ARG A 232 -13.80 7.22 4.80
C ARG A 232 -13.32 5.85 4.29
N PRO A 233 -13.22 4.79 5.11
CA PRO A 233 -12.91 3.46 4.58
C PRO A 233 -13.88 3.02 3.49
N ALA A 234 -15.20 3.15 3.72
CA ALA A 234 -16.22 2.84 2.73
C ALA A 234 -16.14 3.73 1.48
N ALA A 235 -15.92 5.04 1.65
CA ALA A 235 -15.76 5.96 0.54
C ALA A 235 -14.53 5.62 -0.33
N ASN A 236 -13.39 5.28 0.29
CA ASN A 236 -12.19 4.88 -0.43
C ASN A 236 -12.38 3.54 -1.17
N ALA A 237 -13.09 2.60 -0.55
CA ALA A 237 -13.35 1.27 -1.11
C ALA A 237 -14.08 1.31 -2.46
N ARG A 238 -14.96 2.30 -2.69
CA ARG A 238 -15.65 2.48 -3.98
C ARG A 238 -14.69 2.63 -5.16
N ALA A 239 -13.52 3.21 -4.93
CA ALA A 239 -12.51 3.33 -5.98
C ALA A 239 -11.97 1.97 -6.48
N GLY A 240 -12.07 0.93 -5.66
CA GLY A 240 -11.68 -0.43 -6.02
C GLY A 240 -12.81 -1.28 -6.60
N GLU A 241 -13.98 -0.71 -6.87
CA GLU A 241 -15.10 -1.41 -7.49
C GLU A 241 -15.05 -1.29 -9.01
N PRO A 242 -15.25 -2.41 -9.75
CA PRO A 242 -15.33 -2.35 -11.21
C PRO A 242 -16.63 -1.62 -11.68
N PRO A 243 -16.64 -1.04 -12.91
CA PRO A 243 -15.53 -1.07 -13.86
C PRO A 243 -14.40 -0.11 -13.47
N MET A 244 -13.17 -0.50 -13.78
CA MET A 244 -12.01 0.40 -13.69
C MET A 244 -12.06 1.44 -14.81
N PHE A 245 -11.32 2.53 -14.66
CA PHE A 245 -11.26 3.58 -15.70
C PHE A 245 -10.64 3.05 -16.99
N ASN A 246 -11.28 3.38 -18.09
CA ASN A 246 -10.71 3.20 -19.41
C ASN A 246 -9.64 4.29 -19.71
N PRO A 247 -8.89 4.19 -20.83
CA PRO A 247 -7.84 5.15 -21.17
C PRO A 247 -8.35 6.61 -21.24
N GLU A 248 -9.55 6.86 -21.77
CA GLU A 248 -10.13 8.21 -21.92
C GLU A 248 -10.44 8.83 -20.55
N GLN A 249 -10.96 8.03 -19.62
CA GLN A 249 -11.23 8.47 -18.25
C GLN A 249 -9.92 8.73 -17.49
N ARG A 250 -8.90 7.88 -17.66
CA ARG A 250 -7.57 8.13 -17.08
C ARG A 250 -6.96 9.41 -17.65
N GLU A 251 -7.10 9.67 -18.93
CA GLU A 251 -6.63 10.91 -19.57
C GLU A 251 -7.38 12.14 -19.04
N LEU A 252 -8.70 12.04 -18.83
CA LEU A 252 -9.51 13.13 -18.25
C LEU A 252 -8.99 13.51 -16.86
N VAL A 253 -8.70 12.53 -15.97
CA VAL A 253 -8.10 12.78 -14.66
C VAL A 253 -6.75 13.48 -14.82
N GLY A 254 -5.90 13.02 -15.75
CA GLY A 254 -4.62 13.66 -16.06
C GLY A 254 -4.76 15.13 -16.48
N ARG A 255 -5.73 15.45 -17.36
CA ARG A 255 -6.02 16.84 -17.77
C ARG A 255 -6.48 17.71 -16.60
N ILE A 256 -7.36 17.19 -15.72
CA ILE A 256 -7.80 17.92 -14.52
C ILE A 256 -6.59 18.23 -13.62
N CYS A 257 -5.66 17.29 -13.46
CA CYS A 257 -4.45 17.49 -12.68
C CYS A 257 -3.51 18.53 -13.31
N ALA A 258 -3.42 18.60 -14.62
CA ALA A 258 -2.55 19.54 -15.35
C ALA A 258 -3.11 20.98 -15.41
N ALA A 259 -4.42 21.15 -15.29
CA ALA A 259 -5.11 22.45 -15.43
C ALA A 259 -5.05 23.32 -14.15
N GLY A 260 -4.57 22.85 -13.06
CA GLY A 260 -4.46 23.52 -11.75
C GLY A 260 -3.05 23.50 -11.26
#